data_22cf08c145f54c66fb262349956c0f34
#
_entry.id   22cf08c145f54c66fb262349956c0f34
#
_cell.length_a   1.000
_cell.length_b   1.000
_cell.length_c   1.000
_cell.angle_alpha   90.00
_cell.angle_beta   90.00
_cell.angle_gamma   90.00
#
_symmetry.space_group_name_H-M   'P 1'
#
loop_
_entity.id
_entity.type
_entity.pdbx_description
1 polymer ?
#
loop_
_entity_poly.entity_id
_entity_poly.type
_entity_poly.pdbx_seq_one_letter_code
_entity_poly.pdbx_strand_id
1 'polypeptide(L)'
;GELYRFDVNHPETNGMIEYFVRPMSGVRADIGFSEWLDYAKASGMRFRTRPPGVVVGPIGAGTLNLPIPCARARQLATRPFKFTLTGPHMLAKTLHDRHYGSAEKLAHAIASVLAEQVKRLDADVVQVDEANLPGHPEEWKWAAASINKVLKAVPKRAKAAVHLCFGNYGGQSIQKGTWAKLIDYLNALHADHIVMECAHRSAEELAVFKDLDRRIGFGLGVIDIKRTE
;
A
#
# COMPACT_ATOMS: atom_id res chain seq x y z
N GLY A 1 -10.70 -9.08 11.35
CA GLY A 1 -11.10 -7.72 11.08
C GLY A 1 -9.89 -6.80 11.04
N GLU A 2 -9.91 -5.82 10.19
CA GLU A 2 -8.86 -4.80 10.17
C GLU A 2 -9.06 -3.86 11.35
N LEU A 3 -8.00 -3.64 12.12
CA LEU A 3 -8.00 -2.56 13.10
C LEU A 3 -7.91 -1.24 12.34
N TYR A 4 -8.96 -0.47 12.43
CA TYR A 4 -9.01 0.85 11.84
C TYR A 4 -8.03 1.77 12.58
N ARG A 5 -7.06 2.32 11.86
CA ARG A 5 -6.02 3.18 12.41
C ARG A 5 -6.43 4.62 12.26
N PHE A 6 -7.36 5.07 13.11
CA PHE A 6 -7.68 6.49 13.24
C PHE A 6 -6.84 7.13 14.33
N ASP A 7 -6.34 8.30 14.04
CA ASP A 7 -5.98 9.24 15.06
C ASP A 7 -7.24 10.02 15.42
N VAL A 8 -7.82 9.75 16.59
CA VAL A 8 -9.04 10.43 17.05
C VAL A 8 -8.88 11.94 17.23
N ASN A 9 -7.63 12.40 17.43
CA ASN A 9 -7.29 13.82 17.55
C ASN A 9 -7.10 14.50 16.19
N HIS A 10 -6.96 13.71 15.12
CA HIS A 10 -6.73 14.17 13.75
C HIS A 10 -7.60 13.37 12.78
N PRO A 11 -8.94 13.56 12.82
CA PRO A 11 -9.87 12.78 12.01
C PRO A 11 -9.67 12.96 10.50
N GLU A 12 -8.95 14.00 10.08
CA GLU A 12 -8.54 14.24 8.69
C GLU A 12 -7.37 13.34 8.27
N THR A 13 -6.74 12.62 9.19
CA THR A 13 -5.63 11.73 8.85
C THR A 13 -6.14 10.41 8.30
N ASN A 14 -5.53 9.96 7.21
CA ASN A 14 -5.84 8.68 6.61
C ASN A 14 -4.97 7.59 7.26
N GLY A 15 -5.62 6.62 7.91
CA GLY A 15 -4.94 5.49 8.54
C GLY A 15 -4.15 4.60 7.57
N MET A 16 -4.42 4.69 6.27
CA MET A 16 -3.67 3.98 5.23
C MET A 16 -2.41 4.70 4.78
N ILE A 17 -2.28 6.01 4.99
CA ILE A 17 -1.17 6.81 4.46
C ILE A 17 -0.45 7.56 5.58
N GLU A 18 -1.10 8.54 6.19
CA GLU A 18 -0.50 9.41 7.21
C GLU A 18 0.06 8.62 8.39
N TYR A 19 -0.62 7.56 8.78
CA TYR A 19 -0.18 6.65 9.84
C TYR A 19 1.22 6.07 9.59
N PHE A 20 1.55 5.78 8.33
CA PHE A 20 2.85 5.21 7.98
C PHE A 20 3.91 6.28 7.74
N VAL A 21 3.56 7.37 7.04
CA VAL A 21 4.58 8.31 6.56
C VAL A 21 4.94 9.41 7.56
N ARG A 22 3.99 9.90 8.35
CA ARG A 22 4.26 10.98 9.32
C ARG A 22 5.26 10.61 10.42
N PRO A 23 5.27 9.37 10.94
CA PRO A 23 6.29 8.94 11.90
C PRO A 23 7.68 8.76 11.32
N MET A 24 7.83 8.63 9.99
CA MET A 24 9.14 8.41 9.36
C MET A 24 10.00 9.67 9.46
N SER A 25 11.26 9.51 9.83
CA SER A 25 12.23 10.60 9.70
C SER A 25 12.44 10.95 8.23
N GLY A 26 12.78 12.20 7.95
CA GLY A 26 12.85 12.72 6.58
C GLY A 26 11.52 13.22 6.02
N VAL A 27 10.39 12.93 6.69
CA VAL A 27 9.07 13.44 6.34
C VAL A 27 8.68 14.57 7.31
N ARG A 28 8.32 15.71 6.76
CA ARG A 28 7.77 16.85 7.49
C ARG A 28 6.26 16.92 7.25
N ALA A 29 5.47 16.97 8.33
CA ALA A 29 4.01 17.00 8.25
C ALA A 29 3.46 18.39 7.89
N ASP A 30 4.13 19.46 8.30
CA ASP A 30 3.73 20.82 7.95
C ASP A 30 4.00 21.11 6.48
N ILE A 31 2.99 21.64 5.80
CA ILE A 31 3.01 21.85 4.35
C ILE A 31 2.80 23.35 4.10
N GLY A 32 3.80 23.98 3.51
CA GLY A 32 3.72 25.38 3.08
C GLY A 32 2.78 25.56 1.89
N PHE A 33 2.30 26.79 1.71
CA PHE A 33 1.37 27.11 0.62
C PHE A 33 1.95 26.82 -0.78
N SER A 34 3.23 27.14 -1.00
CA SER A 34 3.89 26.83 -2.28
C SER A 34 4.00 25.31 -2.52
N GLU A 35 4.33 24.53 -1.49
CA GLU A 35 4.42 23.07 -1.59
C GLU A 35 3.07 22.44 -1.88
N TRP A 36 2.02 22.96 -1.27
CA TRP A 36 0.65 22.56 -1.57
C TRP A 36 0.29 22.83 -3.04
N LEU A 37 0.60 24.04 -3.56
CA LEU A 37 0.36 24.37 -4.96
C LEU A 37 1.16 23.48 -5.92
N ASP A 38 2.43 23.24 -5.63
CA ASP A 38 3.30 22.40 -6.47
C ASP A 38 2.76 20.96 -6.50
N TYR A 39 2.36 20.44 -5.35
CA TYR A 39 1.75 19.12 -5.25
C TYR A 39 0.42 19.05 -6.00
N ALA A 40 -0.47 20.00 -5.83
CA ALA A 40 -1.76 20.03 -6.49
C ALA A 40 -1.64 20.07 -8.03
N LYS A 41 -0.59 20.73 -8.55
CA LYS A 41 -0.29 20.78 -9.99
C LYS A 41 0.33 19.48 -10.50
N ALA A 42 1.20 18.86 -9.72
CA ALA A 42 2.04 17.75 -10.16
C ALA A 42 1.40 16.36 -9.89
N SER A 43 0.60 16.20 -8.83
CA SER A 43 0.18 14.90 -8.35
C SER A 43 -0.76 14.14 -9.28
N GLY A 44 -1.54 14.84 -10.11
CA GLY A 44 -2.60 14.22 -10.92
C GLY A 44 -3.66 13.48 -10.10
N MET A 45 -3.52 13.44 -8.78
CA MET A 45 -4.41 12.72 -7.86
C MET A 45 -5.68 13.54 -7.60
N ARG A 46 -6.76 13.16 -8.26
CA ARG A 46 -8.05 13.87 -8.14
C ARG A 46 -8.70 13.76 -6.76
N PHE A 47 -8.32 12.76 -5.95
CA PHE A 47 -8.92 12.48 -4.64
C PHE A 47 -8.16 13.10 -3.47
N ARG A 48 -6.93 13.59 -3.72
CA ARG A 48 -6.08 14.17 -2.69
C ARG A 48 -5.51 15.50 -3.18
N THR A 49 -5.97 16.57 -2.56
CA THR A 49 -5.52 17.93 -2.89
C THR A 49 -4.31 18.38 -2.05
N ARG A 50 -3.98 17.62 -1.00
CA ARG A 50 -2.90 17.95 -0.07
C ARG A 50 -2.04 16.71 0.19
N PRO A 51 -0.69 16.78 0.11
CA PRO A 51 0.16 15.65 0.43
C PRO A 51 0.06 15.29 1.92
N PRO A 52 0.31 14.02 2.31
CA PRO A 52 0.36 13.62 3.72
C PRO A 52 1.59 14.18 4.45
N GLY A 53 2.60 14.60 3.69
CA GLY A 53 3.84 15.20 4.16
C GLY A 53 4.78 15.53 3.01
N VAL A 54 5.84 16.27 3.33
CA VAL A 54 6.90 16.65 2.40
C VAL A 54 8.18 15.90 2.77
N VAL A 55 8.79 15.22 1.81
CA VAL A 55 10.08 14.55 2.00
C VAL A 55 11.19 15.58 1.86
N VAL A 56 11.85 15.88 2.95
CA VAL A 56 12.88 16.93 3.04
C VAL A 56 14.27 16.37 3.38
N GLY A 57 14.39 15.07 3.57
CA GLY A 57 15.65 14.40 3.92
C GLY A 57 15.55 12.88 3.73
N PRO A 58 16.60 12.14 4.06
CA PRO A 58 16.62 10.69 3.96
C PRO A 58 15.52 10.04 4.81
N ILE A 59 14.78 9.12 4.21
CA ILE A 59 13.74 8.35 4.90
C ILE A 59 14.36 7.35 5.87
N GLY A 60 13.93 7.43 7.13
CA GLY A 60 14.25 6.47 8.19
C GLY A 60 13.02 6.10 9.01
N ALA A 61 13.17 5.17 9.93
CA ALA A 61 12.05 4.68 10.75
C ALA A 61 11.41 5.78 11.61
N GLY A 62 12.20 6.76 12.08
CA GLY A 62 11.69 7.77 12.99
C GLY A 62 11.03 7.14 14.21
N THR A 63 9.78 7.48 14.47
CA THR A 63 8.96 6.91 15.54
C THR A 63 8.02 5.79 15.06
N LEU A 64 8.07 5.40 13.79
CA LEU A 64 7.25 4.30 13.25
C LEU A 64 7.59 2.98 13.95
N ASN A 65 6.60 2.35 14.58
CA ASN A 65 6.77 1.10 15.29
C ASN A 65 5.57 0.18 15.11
N LEU A 66 5.51 -0.50 13.95
CA LEU A 66 4.41 -1.42 13.61
C LEU A 66 4.32 -2.66 14.53
N PRO A 67 5.41 -3.19 15.11
CA PRO A 67 5.33 -4.29 16.09
C PRO A 67 4.43 -4.00 17.27
N ILE A 68 4.36 -2.77 17.79
CA ILE A 68 3.50 -2.44 18.95
C ILE A 68 2.01 -2.64 18.64
N PRO A 69 1.40 -2.01 17.62
CA PRO A 69 0.00 -2.25 17.30
C PRO A 69 -0.27 -3.68 16.84
N CYS A 70 0.70 -4.33 16.18
CA CYS A 70 0.57 -5.74 15.82
C CYS A 70 0.45 -6.63 17.07
N ALA A 71 1.31 -6.46 18.07
CA ALA A 71 1.26 -7.21 19.31
C ALA A 71 -0.05 -6.99 20.09
N ARG A 72 -0.53 -5.74 20.14
CA ARG A 72 -1.83 -5.42 20.76
C ARG A 72 -2.99 -6.13 20.04
N ALA A 73 -3.00 -6.08 18.71
CA ALA A 73 -4.03 -6.76 17.92
C ALA A 73 -3.96 -8.28 18.09
N ARG A 74 -2.73 -8.84 18.16
CA ARG A 74 -2.51 -10.27 18.40
C ARG A 74 -3.11 -10.73 19.72
N GLN A 75 -2.99 -9.96 20.78
CA GLN A 75 -3.57 -10.28 22.10
C GLN A 75 -5.11 -10.36 22.05
N LEU A 76 -5.77 -9.63 21.14
CA LEU A 76 -7.22 -9.65 20.99
C LEU A 76 -7.70 -10.73 20.00
N ALA A 77 -6.80 -11.30 19.22
CA ALA A 77 -7.14 -12.25 18.17
C ALA A 77 -7.40 -13.64 18.73
N THR A 78 -8.61 -14.16 18.53
CA THR A 78 -9.02 -15.53 18.87
C THR A 78 -8.97 -16.47 17.66
N ARG A 79 -8.64 -15.95 16.49
CA ARG A 79 -8.54 -16.66 15.20
C ARG A 79 -7.25 -16.26 14.49
N PRO A 80 -6.87 -16.93 13.39
CA PRO A 80 -5.75 -16.48 12.56
C PRO A 80 -5.86 -15.00 12.23
N PHE A 81 -4.78 -14.27 12.42
CA PHE A 81 -4.72 -12.83 12.40
C PHE A 81 -3.91 -12.32 11.21
N LYS A 82 -4.51 -11.42 10.43
CA LYS A 82 -3.86 -10.71 9.34
C LYS A 82 -3.51 -9.28 9.77
N PHE A 83 -2.24 -8.91 9.60
CA PHE A 83 -1.78 -7.53 9.75
C PHE A 83 -1.58 -6.89 8.37
N THR A 84 -2.16 -5.70 8.16
CA THR A 84 -2.06 -4.99 6.88
C THR A 84 -1.17 -3.76 6.99
N LEU A 85 -0.47 -3.44 5.93
CA LEU A 85 0.32 -2.21 5.79
C LEU A 85 0.27 -1.71 4.34
N THR A 86 0.40 -0.39 4.19
CA THR A 86 0.37 0.23 2.85
C THR A 86 1.70 0.03 2.13
N GLY A 87 1.62 -0.23 0.84
CA GLY A 87 2.75 -0.53 -0.02
C GLY A 87 3.65 0.68 -0.30
N PRO A 88 4.95 0.43 -0.56
CA PRO A 88 5.92 1.50 -0.76
C PRO A 88 5.65 2.34 -2.02
N HIS A 89 5.11 1.76 -3.09
CA HIS A 89 4.71 2.50 -4.29
C HIS A 89 3.60 3.51 -3.95
N MET A 90 2.53 3.06 -3.29
CA MET A 90 1.43 3.92 -2.91
C MET A 90 1.88 5.05 -1.97
N LEU A 91 2.72 4.75 -0.98
CA LEU A 91 3.24 5.76 -0.06
C LEU A 91 4.12 6.79 -0.77
N ALA A 92 5.02 6.35 -1.66
CA ALA A 92 5.89 7.24 -2.42
C ALA A 92 5.09 8.16 -3.35
N LYS A 93 4.08 7.65 -4.03
CA LYS A 93 3.23 8.43 -4.97
C LYS A 93 2.37 9.47 -4.26
N THR A 94 2.08 9.31 -2.97
CA THR A 94 1.26 10.25 -2.21
C THR A 94 2.05 11.38 -1.55
N LEU A 95 3.35 11.18 -1.29
CA LEU A 95 4.22 12.18 -0.69
C LEU A 95 4.64 13.27 -1.70
N HIS A 96 4.89 14.48 -1.20
CA HIS A 96 5.58 15.51 -1.97
C HIS A 96 7.08 15.37 -1.78
N ASP A 97 7.77 14.82 -2.79
CA ASP A 97 9.20 14.55 -2.71
C ASP A 97 10.02 15.79 -3.13
N ARG A 98 10.84 16.30 -2.20
CA ARG A 98 11.83 17.35 -2.42
C ARG A 98 13.26 16.91 -2.15
N HIS A 99 13.49 15.61 -1.95
CA HIS A 99 14.80 15.09 -1.60
C HIS A 99 15.35 14.08 -2.60
N TYR A 100 14.57 13.07 -2.99
CA TYR A 100 15.02 11.98 -3.86
C TYR A 100 14.94 12.33 -5.35
N GLY A 101 13.99 13.19 -5.74
CA GLY A 101 13.74 13.56 -7.13
C GLY A 101 13.26 12.39 -8.01
N SER A 102 12.79 11.29 -7.38
CA SER A 102 12.34 10.08 -8.07
C SER A 102 11.43 9.27 -7.14
N ALA A 103 10.21 8.97 -7.61
CA ALA A 103 9.27 8.12 -6.89
C ALA A 103 9.84 6.71 -6.65
N GLU A 104 10.59 6.16 -7.59
CA GLU A 104 11.28 4.88 -7.46
C GLU A 104 12.28 4.89 -6.30
N LYS A 105 13.19 5.90 -6.25
CA LYS A 105 14.18 6.01 -5.17
C LYS A 105 13.51 6.17 -3.80
N LEU A 106 12.47 7.00 -3.74
CA LEU A 106 11.68 7.19 -2.52
C LEU A 106 10.97 5.89 -2.09
N ALA A 107 10.35 5.16 -3.02
CA ALA A 107 9.71 3.89 -2.74
C ALA A 107 10.70 2.84 -2.19
N HIS A 108 11.91 2.77 -2.75
CA HIS A 108 12.96 1.87 -2.26
C HIS A 108 13.44 2.24 -0.85
N ALA A 109 13.51 3.53 -0.52
CA ALA A 109 13.86 3.99 0.83
C ALA A 109 12.75 3.62 1.83
N ILE A 110 11.48 3.89 1.48
CA ILE A 110 10.31 3.50 2.28
C ILE A 110 10.26 1.97 2.46
N ALA A 111 10.47 1.20 1.39
CA ALA A 111 10.49 -0.26 1.45
C ALA A 111 11.54 -0.80 2.43
N SER A 112 12.70 -0.12 2.56
CA SER A 112 13.74 -0.50 3.52
C SER A 112 13.25 -0.34 4.95
N VAL A 113 12.58 0.77 5.26
CA VAL A 113 12.00 1.03 6.58
C VAL A 113 10.90 0.02 6.89
N LEU A 114 9.96 -0.20 5.95
CA LEU A 114 8.87 -1.15 6.15
C LEU A 114 9.39 -2.58 6.34
N ALA A 115 10.40 -3.00 5.58
CA ALA A 115 11.01 -4.32 5.72
C ALA A 115 11.57 -4.56 7.13
N GLU A 116 12.25 -3.56 7.72
CA GLU A 116 12.75 -3.67 9.10
C GLU A 116 11.61 -3.76 10.14
N GLN A 117 10.49 -3.09 9.89
CA GLN A 117 9.30 -3.18 10.74
C GLN A 117 8.67 -4.59 10.63
N VAL A 118 8.50 -5.08 9.41
CA VAL A 118 7.81 -6.34 9.09
C VAL A 118 8.52 -7.56 9.69
N LYS A 119 9.85 -7.58 9.74
CA LYS A 119 10.63 -8.68 10.37
C LYS A 119 10.19 -9.03 11.80
N ARG A 120 9.61 -8.07 12.51
CA ARG A 120 9.25 -8.19 13.94
C ARG A 120 7.76 -8.35 14.17
N LEU A 121 6.96 -8.53 13.12
CA LEU A 121 5.51 -8.70 13.25
C LEU A 121 5.16 -10.11 13.71
N ASP A 122 4.20 -10.22 14.62
CA ASP A 122 3.61 -11.46 15.07
C ASP A 122 2.19 -11.59 14.52
N ALA A 123 2.09 -12.02 13.27
CA ALA A 123 0.84 -12.23 12.56
C ALA A 123 0.89 -13.56 11.79
N ASP A 124 -0.26 -14.13 11.50
CA ASP A 124 -0.36 -15.35 10.66
C ASP A 124 -0.25 -15.00 9.18
N VAL A 125 -0.70 -13.79 8.82
CA VAL A 125 -0.57 -13.21 7.47
C VAL A 125 -0.11 -11.76 7.60
N VAL A 126 0.87 -11.36 6.78
CA VAL A 126 1.24 -9.96 6.59
C VAL A 126 0.86 -9.56 5.17
N GLN A 127 -0.06 -8.63 5.03
CA GLN A 127 -0.54 -8.16 3.73
C GLN A 127 -0.06 -6.74 3.44
N VAL A 128 0.45 -6.54 2.24
CA VAL A 128 0.82 -5.22 1.72
C VAL A 128 -0.25 -4.75 0.74
N ASP A 129 -0.82 -3.58 1.01
CA ASP A 129 -1.92 -3.01 0.22
C ASP A 129 -1.38 -2.00 -0.80
N GLU A 130 -1.70 -2.23 -2.08
CA GLU A 130 -1.27 -1.40 -3.19
C GLU A 130 -2.48 -1.00 -4.06
N ALA A 131 -2.81 0.30 -4.08
CA ALA A 131 -3.99 0.80 -4.77
C ALA A 131 -3.67 1.75 -5.94
N ASN A 132 -2.43 2.24 -6.06
CA ASN A 132 -2.08 3.22 -7.08
C ASN A 132 -1.54 2.58 -8.37
N LEU A 133 -0.91 1.42 -8.27
CA LEU A 133 -0.27 0.76 -9.41
C LEU A 133 -1.23 0.45 -10.58
N PRO A 134 -2.52 0.09 -10.37
CA PRO A 134 -3.44 -0.09 -11.49
C PRO A 134 -3.60 1.13 -12.39
N GLY A 135 -3.38 2.33 -11.88
CA GLY A 135 -3.36 3.57 -12.66
C GLY A 135 -2.00 3.91 -13.28
N HIS A 136 -0.94 3.19 -12.93
CA HIS A 136 0.44 3.41 -13.35
C HIS A 136 1.13 2.09 -13.73
N PRO A 137 0.53 1.29 -14.64
CA PRO A 137 1.04 -0.04 -14.94
C PRO A 137 2.47 -0.04 -15.52
N GLU A 138 2.91 1.06 -16.13
CA GLU A 138 4.28 1.22 -16.65
C GLU A 138 5.35 1.21 -15.54
N GLU A 139 4.97 1.51 -14.31
CA GLU A 139 5.85 1.55 -13.13
C GLU A 139 6.06 0.17 -12.49
N TRP A 140 5.48 -0.89 -13.04
CA TRP A 140 5.40 -2.20 -12.41
C TRP A 140 6.73 -2.80 -11.98
N LYS A 141 7.81 -2.57 -12.74
CA LYS A 141 9.12 -3.18 -12.46
C LYS A 141 9.71 -2.71 -11.14
N TRP A 142 9.79 -1.41 -10.93
CA TRP A 142 10.31 -0.87 -9.69
C TRP A 142 9.30 -1.00 -8.53
N ALA A 143 7.99 -0.99 -8.82
CA ALA A 143 6.96 -1.30 -7.83
C ALA A 143 7.12 -2.73 -7.31
N ALA A 144 7.31 -3.72 -8.19
CA ALA A 144 7.59 -5.11 -7.80
C ALA A 144 8.89 -5.24 -7.00
N ALA A 145 9.96 -4.56 -7.41
CA ALA A 145 11.23 -4.58 -6.69
C ALA A 145 11.10 -4.02 -5.28
N SER A 146 10.39 -2.90 -5.12
CA SER A 146 10.20 -2.27 -3.82
C SER A 146 9.29 -3.09 -2.88
N ILE A 147 8.15 -3.59 -3.37
CA ILE A 147 7.23 -4.39 -2.54
C ILE A 147 7.86 -5.74 -2.17
N ASN A 148 8.58 -6.38 -3.09
CA ASN A 148 9.27 -7.65 -2.82
C ASN A 148 10.32 -7.53 -1.71
N LYS A 149 10.94 -6.37 -1.52
CA LYS A 149 11.82 -6.13 -0.38
C LYS A 149 11.07 -6.25 0.94
N VAL A 150 9.83 -5.77 1.00
CA VAL A 150 8.97 -5.89 2.18
C VAL A 150 8.47 -7.33 2.35
N LEU A 151 8.00 -7.97 1.27
CA LEU A 151 7.47 -9.34 1.31
C LEU A 151 8.54 -10.36 1.75
N LYS A 152 9.77 -10.22 1.27
CA LYS A 152 10.91 -11.07 1.69
C LYS A 152 11.26 -10.94 3.17
N ALA A 153 10.87 -9.84 3.80
CA ALA A 153 11.10 -9.60 5.22
C ALA A 153 10.02 -10.21 6.13
N VAL A 154 8.93 -10.72 5.55
CA VAL A 154 7.86 -11.41 6.31
C VAL A 154 8.45 -12.63 7.00
N PRO A 155 8.21 -12.82 8.32
CA PRO A 155 8.71 -13.97 9.04
C PRO A 155 8.25 -15.30 8.41
N LYS A 156 9.12 -16.30 8.34
CA LYS A 156 8.81 -17.60 7.69
C LYS A 156 7.57 -18.31 8.25
N ARG A 157 7.18 -18.00 9.50
CA ARG A 157 5.97 -18.55 10.13
C ARG A 157 4.67 -17.90 9.59
N ALA A 158 4.77 -16.73 8.96
CA ALA A 158 3.65 -15.99 8.43
C ALA A 158 3.55 -16.14 6.91
N LYS A 159 2.35 -15.96 6.37
CA LYS A 159 2.13 -15.87 4.93
C LYS A 159 2.31 -14.43 4.47
N ALA A 160 3.01 -14.24 3.36
CA ALA A 160 3.12 -12.97 2.69
C ALA A 160 1.96 -12.78 1.71
N ALA A 161 1.24 -11.67 1.80
CA ALA A 161 0.11 -11.39 0.93
C ALA A 161 0.20 -9.99 0.31
N VAL A 162 -0.41 -9.81 -0.85
CA VAL A 162 -0.59 -8.51 -1.47
C VAL A 162 -2.06 -8.30 -1.81
N HIS A 163 -2.59 -7.13 -1.45
CA HIS A 163 -3.90 -6.71 -1.92
C HIS A 163 -3.74 -5.66 -3.02
N LEU A 164 -4.47 -5.85 -4.12
CA LEU A 164 -4.61 -4.84 -5.16
C LEU A 164 -6.08 -4.50 -5.38
N CYS A 165 -6.32 -3.20 -5.48
CA CYS A 165 -7.61 -2.66 -5.85
C CYS A 165 -7.42 -1.42 -6.73
N PHE A 166 -8.51 -0.85 -7.20
CA PHE A 166 -8.50 0.40 -7.95
C PHE A 166 -8.71 1.63 -7.05
N GLY A 167 -8.44 1.47 -5.76
CA GLY A 167 -8.72 2.45 -4.73
C GLY A 167 -10.21 2.53 -4.39
N ASN A 168 -10.48 2.94 -3.16
CA ASN A 168 -11.85 3.21 -2.69
C ASN A 168 -11.83 4.49 -1.86
N TYR A 169 -12.35 5.57 -2.42
CA TYR A 169 -12.48 6.85 -1.72
C TYR A 169 -13.92 7.36 -1.86
N GLY A 170 -14.65 7.33 -0.75
CA GLY A 170 -16.06 7.70 -0.75
C GLY A 170 -16.93 6.83 -1.66
N GLY A 171 -16.65 5.52 -1.77
CA GLY A 171 -17.37 4.62 -2.65
C GLY A 171 -16.98 4.71 -4.14
N GLN A 172 -15.92 5.45 -4.48
CA GLN A 172 -15.47 5.64 -5.86
C GLN A 172 -14.16 4.91 -6.13
N SER A 173 -14.05 4.26 -7.29
CA SER A 173 -12.76 3.79 -7.80
C SER A 173 -11.91 4.97 -8.22
N ILE A 174 -10.69 5.06 -7.69
CA ILE A 174 -9.77 6.16 -7.94
C ILE A 174 -8.96 5.93 -9.21
N GLN A 175 -8.49 4.72 -9.39
CA GLN A 175 -7.65 4.34 -10.52
C GLN A 175 -8.47 3.77 -11.66
N LYS A 176 -8.03 4.05 -12.88
CA LYS A 176 -8.56 3.43 -14.11
C LYS A 176 -7.51 2.49 -14.67
N GLY A 177 -7.89 1.29 -15.02
CA GLY A 177 -6.97 0.30 -15.56
C GLY A 177 -7.63 -1.07 -15.71
N THR A 178 -6.83 -2.03 -16.13
CA THR A 178 -7.24 -3.43 -16.28
C THR A 178 -6.18 -4.33 -15.66
N TRP A 179 -6.59 -5.49 -15.18
CA TRP A 179 -5.69 -6.49 -14.61
C TRP A 179 -4.70 -7.06 -15.62
N ALA A 180 -5.09 -7.08 -16.90
CA ALA A 180 -4.23 -7.56 -17.98
C ALA A 180 -2.89 -6.83 -18.07
N LYS A 181 -2.85 -5.54 -17.74
CA LYS A 181 -1.60 -4.75 -17.74
C LYS A 181 -0.69 -5.04 -16.55
N LEU A 182 -1.16 -5.81 -15.58
CA LEU A 182 -0.44 -6.07 -14.33
C LEU A 182 -0.08 -7.55 -14.14
N ILE A 183 -0.34 -8.42 -15.11
CA ILE A 183 -0.05 -9.86 -14.95
C ILE A 183 1.44 -10.11 -14.70
N ASP A 184 2.33 -9.39 -15.38
CA ASP A 184 3.77 -9.50 -15.18
C ASP A 184 4.18 -9.03 -13.77
N TYR A 185 3.57 -7.95 -13.29
CA TYR A 185 3.75 -7.50 -11.91
C TYR A 185 3.32 -8.57 -10.91
N LEU A 186 2.12 -9.13 -11.09
CA LEU A 186 1.58 -10.17 -10.21
C LEU A 186 2.48 -11.39 -10.16
N ASN A 187 2.98 -11.83 -11.32
CA ASN A 187 3.88 -12.98 -11.44
C ASN A 187 5.28 -12.71 -10.86
N ALA A 188 5.70 -11.43 -10.81
CA ALA A 188 6.97 -11.02 -10.21
C ALA A 188 6.91 -10.94 -8.66
N LEU A 189 5.72 -11.02 -8.03
CA LEU A 189 5.58 -10.91 -6.60
C LEU A 189 6.11 -12.15 -5.86
N HIS A 190 6.79 -11.89 -4.75
CA HIS A 190 7.21 -12.92 -3.80
C HIS A 190 6.15 -13.11 -2.70
N ALA A 191 4.91 -13.26 -3.11
CA ALA A 191 3.76 -13.45 -2.23
C ALA A 191 3.29 -14.91 -2.22
N ASP A 192 2.77 -15.38 -1.08
CA ASP A 192 2.08 -16.66 -0.99
C ASP A 192 0.69 -16.57 -1.64
N HIS A 193 0.03 -15.42 -1.53
CA HIS A 193 -1.26 -15.18 -2.17
C HIS A 193 -1.49 -13.68 -2.45
N ILE A 194 -2.38 -13.42 -3.40
CA ILE A 194 -2.87 -12.08 -3.72
C ILE A 194 -4.38 -12.02 -3.48
N VAL A 195 -4.86 -10.83 -3.10
CA VAL A 195 -6.29 -10.53 -2.91
C VAL A 195 -6.68 -9.41 -3.85
N MET A 196 -7.63 -9.67 -4.74
CA MET A 196 -7.93 -8.77 -5.85
C MET A 196 -9.39 -8.31 -5.81
N GLU A 197 -9.61 -7.03 -6.12
CA GLU A 197 -10.95 -6.49 -6.34
C GLU A 197 -11.49 -6.94 -7.70
N CYS A 198 -12.51 -7.79 -7.71
CA CYS A 198 -13.06 -8.40 -8.92
C CYS A 198 -14.58 -8.21 -9.10
N ALA A 199 -15.29 -7.68 -8.10
CA ALA A 199 -16.75 -7.59 -8.10
C ALA A 199 -17.36 -6.83 -9.30
N HIS A 200 -16.61 -5.86 -9.88
CA HIS A 200 -17.05 -5.06 -11.02
C HIS A 200 -16.36 -5.42 -12.34
N ARG A 201 -15.65 -6.55 -12.38
CA ARG A 201 -14.86 -6.92 -13.56
C ARG A 201 -15.60 -7.89 -14.43
N SER A 202 -15.48 -7.70 -15.75
CA SER A 202 -16.09 -8.62 -16.70
C SER A 202 -15.39 -9.99 -16.68
N ALA A 203 -16.08 -11.01 -17.16
CA ALA A 203 -15.51 -12.35 -17.29
C ALA A 203 -14.25 -12.37 -18.18
N GLU A 204 -14.25 -11.56 -19.24
CA GLU A 204 -13.12 -11.41 -20.17
C GLU A 204 -11.92 -10.82 -19.46
N GLU A 205 -12.12 -9.82 -18.60
CA GLU A 205 -11.03 -9.25 -17.81
C GLU A 205 -10.49 -10.25 -16.78
N LEU A 206 -11.36 -11.01 -16.15
CA LEU A 206 -10.96 -12.02 -15.17
C LEU A 206 -10.23 -13.20 -15.82
N ALA A 207 -10.46 -13.46 -17.11
CA ALA A 207 -9.79 -14.54 -17.85
C ALA A 207 -8.25 -14.37 -17.87
N VAL A 208 -7.72 -13.16 -17.66
CA VAL A 208 -6.28 -12.92 -17.61
C VAL A 208 -5.59 -13.68 -16.46
N PHE A 209 -6.32 -13.98 -15.39
CA PHE A 209 -5.75 -14.70 -14.24
C PHE A 209 -5.43 -16.18 -14.53
N LYS A 210 -5.82 -16.72 -15.69
CA LYS A 210 -5.31 -18.01 -16.17
C LYS A 210 -3.79 -18.01 -16.36
N ASP A 211 -3.21 -16.81 -16.62
CA ASP A 211 -1.78 -16.59 -16.84
C ASP A 211 -1.04 -16.25 -15.54
N LEU A 212 -1.73 -16.26 -14.39
CA LEU A 212 -1.14 -16.11 -13.08
C LEU A 212 -0.30 -17.35 -12.72
N ASP A 213 0.88 -17.12 -12.18
CA ASP A 213 1.76 -18.18 -11.68
C ASP A 213 1.05 -19.01 -10.61
N ARG A 214 0.95 -20.32 -10.83
CA ARG A 214 0.23 -21.25 -9.95
C ARG A 214 0.81 -21.38 -8.53
N ARG A 215 2.03 -20.90 -8.30
CA ARG A 215 2.62 -20.79 -6.95
C ARG A 215 1.91 -19.76 -6.08
N ILE A 216 1.21 -18.79 -6.69
CA ILE A 216 0.54 -17.69 -6.00
C ILE A 216 -0.93 -18.06 -5.78
N GLY A 217 -1.35 -18.13 -4.51
CA GLY A 217 -2.76 -18.28 -4.16
C GLY A 217 -3.57 -17.05 -4.61
N PHE A 218 -4.82 -17.26 -4.99
CA PHE A 218 -5.69 -16.19 -5.50
C PHE A 218 -6.93 -16.02 -4.62
N GLY A 219 -7.05 -14.85 -4.00
CA GLY A 219 -8.21 -14.38 -3.25
C GLY A 219 -9.10 -13.50 -4.13
N LEU A 220 -10.22 -14.06 -4.59
CA LEU A 220 -11.17 -13.38 -5.46
C LEU A 220 -12.14 -12.54 -4.62
N GLY A 221 -12.04 -11.22 -4.70
CA GLY A 221 -12.97 -10.27 -4.06
C GLY A 221 -14.25 -10.11 -4.88
N VAL A 222 -15.30 -10.81 -4.47
CA VAL A 222 -16.59 -10.89 -5.20
C VAL A 222 -17.68 -10.01 -4.58
N ILE A 223 -17.43 -9.41 -3.43
CA ILE A 223 -18.40 -8.50 -2.78
C ILE A 223 -18.10 -7.09 -3.22
N ASP A 224 -19.14 -6.42 -3.76
CA ASP A 224 -19.06 -5.01 -4.08
C ASP A 224 -19.25 -4.16 -2.84
N ILE A 225 -18.18 -3.51 -2.38
CA ILE A 225 -18.19 -2.60 -1.24
C ILE A 225 -18.50 -1.14 -1.61
N LYS A 226 -18.71 -0.87 -2.90
CA LYS A 226 -18.94 0.49 -3.43
C LYS A 226 -20.40 0.74 -3.78
N ARG A 227 -21.22 -0.30 -3.83
CA ARG A 227 -22.65 -0.25 -4.12
C ARG A 227 -23.42 -1.01 -3.04
N THR A 228 -24.64 -0.58 -2.82
CA THR A 228 -25.54 -1.16 -1.81
C THR A 228 -26.62 -2.08 -2.42
N GLU A 229 -26.55 -2.30 -3.74
CA GLU A 229 -27.51 -3.13 -4.49
C GLU A 229 -26.89 -4.49 -4.86
#